data_244d96f0dede663502aa9687951c0a54
#
_entry.id   244d96f0dede663502aa9687951c0a54
#
_cell.length_a   1.000
_cell.length_b   1.000
_cell.length_c   1.000
_cell.angle_alpha   90.00
_cell.angle_beta   90.00
_cell.angle_gamma   90.00
#
_symmetry.space_group_name_H-M   'P 1'
#
loop_
_entity.id
_entity.type
_entity.pdbx_description
1 polymer ?
#
loop_
_entity_poly.entity_id
_entity_poly.type
_entity_poly.pdbx_seq_one_letter_code
_entity_poly.pdbx_strand_id
1 'polypeptide(L)'
;MKKFVAVLSAAAMMPSLAACGYTADTANTAASSAETTASAAESTADTAAADSYKVAIVQQLDHASLDEIRVAIEKELDAKAAEKGITIEYKDFNGQNDATTLNQIGTQVVADSYDAIIPIATLAAQCMTTAAE
;
A
#
# COMPACT_ATOMS: atom_id res chain seq x y z
N MET A 1 -5.26 -15.55 29.56
CA MET A 1 -6.67 -15.87 29.51
C MET A 1 -7.44 -14.56 29.37
N LYS A 2 -7.72 -14.10 28.17
CA LYS A 2 -8.68 -13.01 27.89
C LYS A 2 -9.46 -13.35 26.65
N LYS A 3 -10.75 -13.39 26.82
CA LYS A 3 -11.81 -13.98 26.01
C LYS A 3 -12.07 -13.11 24.78
N PHE A 4 -12.03 -13.74 23.62
CA PHE A 4 -12.51 -13.15 22.37
C PHE A 4 -14.03 -13.16 22.36
N VAL A 5 -14.63 -12.01 22.22
CA VAL A 5 -16.05 -11.87 21.93
C VAL A 5 -16.20 -11.64 20.43
N ALA A 6 -16.71 -12.65 19.77
CA ALA A 6 -17.13 -12.57 18.39
C ALA A 6 -18.48 -11.85 18.32
N VAL A 7 -18.57 -10.76 17.61
CA VAL A 7 -19.83 -10.15 17.21
C VAL A 7 -20.00 -10.30 15.72
N LEU A 8 -20.86 -11.23 15.37
CA LEU A 8 -21.37 -11.48 14.04
C LEU A 8 -22.54 -10.51 13.80
N SER A 9 -22.44 -9.60 12.86
CA SER A 9 -23.59 -8.90 12.32
C SER A 9 -23.58 -8.89 10.82
N ALA A 10 -24.45 -9.73 10.28
CA ALA A 10 -24.88 -9.74 8.89
C ALA A 10 -25.89 -8.63 8.68
N ALA A 11 -25.71 -7.79 7.68
CA ALA A 11 -26.76 -7.00 7.09
C ALA A 11 -26.55 -6.88 5.60
N ALA A 12 -27.32 -7.66 4.88
CA ALA A 12 -27.53 -7.54 3.46
C ALA A 12 -28.48 -6.38 3.18
N MET A 13 -28.11 -5.46 2.32
CA MET A 13 -29.09 -4.60 1.62
C MET A 13 -28.57 -4.27 0.23
N MET A 14 -29.24 -4.89 -0.75
CA MET A 14 -29.29 -4.38 -2.11
C MET A 14 -30.38 -3.29 -2.19
N PRO A 15 -30.21 -2.28 -3.02
CA PRO A 15 -31.24 -2.00 -4.01
C PRO A 15 -30.69 -1.78 -5.41
N SER A 16 -31.33 -2.46 -6.33
CA SER A 16 -31.39 -2.22 -7.75
C SER A 16 -32.12 -0.91 -8.06
N LEU A 17 -31.64 -0.14 -9.03
CA LEU A 17 -32.45 0.70 -9.95
C LEU A 17 -31.62 0.91 -11.20
N ALA A 18 -31.98 0.31 -12.33
CA ALA A 18 -32.95 0.74 -13.34
C ALA A 18 -32.46 1.95 -14.14
N ALA A 19 -31.98 1.63 -15.32
CA ALA A 19 -32.33 2.09 -16.64
C ALA A 19 -32.62 3.59 -16.84
N CYS A 20 -31.81 4.22 -17.67
CA CYS A 20 -32.36 5.04 -18.75
C CYS A 20 -31.38 5.03 -19.91
N GLY A 21 -31.84 4.50 -21.02
CA GLY A 21 -31.15 4.45 -22.26
C GLY A 21 -31.19 5.81 -22.98
N TYR A 22 -30.17 6.01 -23.77
CA TYR A 22 -30.25 6.89 -24.94
C TYR A 22 -29.45 6.24 -26.06
N THR A 23 -30.19 6.01 -27.14
CA THR A 23 -29.73 5.42 -28.40
C THR A 23 -29.17 6.49 -29.32
N ALA A 24 -28.24 6.09 -30.11
CA ALA A 24 -27.92 6.42 -31.50
C ALA A 24 -26.43 6.84 -31.61
N ASP A 25 -25.69 6.17 -32.30
CA ASP A 25 -25.54 5.65 -33.65
C ASP A 25 -24.15 6.04 -34.21
N THR A 26 -23.57 5.08 -34.86
CA THR A 26 -22.61 5.12 -35.96
C THR A 26 -21.13 4.94 -35.66
N ALA A 27 -20.76 3.70 -35.83
CA ALA A 27 -19.60 3.13 -36.57
C ALA A 27 -18.30 3.92 -36.73
N ASN A 28 -17.21 3.35 -36.31
CA ASN A 28 -16.21 2.74 -37.19
C ASN A 28 -15.06 2.04 -36.42
N THR A 29 -14.90 0.77 -36.71
CA THR A 29 -13.75 -0.07 -36.95
C THR A 29 -12.36 0.44 -36.52
N ALA A 30 -11.70 -0.28 -35.63
CA ALA A 30 -10.50 -1.05 -35.91
C ALA A 30 -9.90 -1.66 -34.64
N ALA A 31 -9.68 -2.94 -34.74
CA ALA A 31 -9.04 -3.83 -33.83
C ALA A 31 -7.68 -3.33 -33.32
N SER A 32 -7.41 -3.54 -32.02
CA SER A 32 -6.17 -4.14 -31.60
C SER A 32 -6.34 -4.77 -30.24
N SER A 33 -6.23 -6.08 -30.23
CA SER A 33 -6.02 -6.89 -29.04
C SER A 33 -4.80 -6.41 -28.25
N ALA A 34 -5.01 -6.21 -26.98
CA ALA A 34 -3.95 -6.34 -26.00
C ALA A 34 -4.52 -7.13 -24.84
N GLU A 35 -4.19 -8.39 -24.80
CA GLU A 35 -4.39 -9.28 -23.68
C GLU A 35 -3.68 -8.69 -22.45
N THR A 36 -4.47 -8.32 -21.48
CA THR A 36 -3.96 -8.10 -20.14
C THR A 36 -4.02 -9.44 -19.43
N THR A 37 -2.94 -10.13 -19.41
CA THR A 37 -2.71 -11.26 -18.53
C THR A 37 -2.68 -10.73 -17.10
N ALA A 38 -3.76 -10.93 -16.39
CA ALA A 38 -3.79 -10.86 -14.94
C ALA A 38 -2.91 -12.01 -14.41
N SER A 39 -1.71 -11.69 -13.98
CA SER A 39 -0.91 -12.60 -13.18
C SER A 39 -1.41 -12.51 -11.75
N ALA A 40 -2.27 -13.42 -11.39
CA ALA A 40 -2.53 -13.73 -10.00
C ALA A 40 -1.27 -14.40 -9.45
N ALA A 41 -0.50 -13.68 -8.67
CA ALA A 41 0.53 -14.28 -7.84
C ALA A 41 -0.15 -14.84 -6.61
N GLU A 42 -0.42 -16.12 -6.64
CA GLU A 42 -0.69 -16.93 -5.47
C GLU A 42 0.54 -16.87 -4.55
N SER A 43 0.37 -16.22 -3.43
CA SER A 43 1.31 -16.36 -2.32
C SER A 43 0.91 -17.57 -1.50
N THR A 44 1.51 -18.69 -1.81
CA THR A 44 1.57 -19.83 -0.89
C THR A 44 2.97 -19.89 -0.31
N ALA A 45 3.10 -19.48 0.92
CA ALA A 45 4.17 -19.96 1.78
C ALA A 45 3.71 -19.89 3.22
N ASP A 46 3.03 -20.95 3.61
CA ASP A 46 3.02 -21.40 4.99
C ASP A 46 4.42 -21.97 5.29
N THR A 47 5.21 -21.26 6.04
CA THR A 47 6.41 -21.77 6.67
C THR A 47 6.59 -21.02 7.98
N ALA A 48 6.41 -21.73 9.10
CA ALA A 48 6.79 -21.43 10.47
C ALA A 48 6.92 -19.94 10.81
N ALA A 49 6.03 -19.45 11.66
CA ALA A 49 5.95 -18.06 12.11
C ALA A 49 7.28 -17.48 12.61
N ALA A 50 8.12 -17.01 11.70
CA ALA A 50 9.01 -15.92 11.96
C ALA A 50 8.14 -14.66 11.97
N ASP A 51 8.25 -13.84 13.00
CA ASP A 51 7.53 -12.57 13.06
C ASP A 51 7.80 -11.80 11.76
N SER A 52 6.74 -11.51 11.02
CA SER A 52 6.81 -10.76 9.76
C SER A 52 6.28 -9.37 9.99
N TYR A 53 7.04 -8.36 9.58
CA TYR A 53 6.69 -6.96 9.72
C TYR A 53 6.65 -6.28 8.36
N LYS A 54 5.64 -5.42 8.16
CA LYS A 54 5.52 -4.57 6.97
C LYS A 54 5.93 -3.15 7.28
N VAL A 55 6.90 -2.63 6.53
CA VAL A 55 7.42 -1.27 6.72
C VAL A 55 7.20 -0.44 5.45
N ALA A 56 6.61 0.75 5.61
CA ALA A 56 6.51 1.71 4.52
C ALA A 56 7.64 2.74 4.64
N ILE A 57 8.43 2.92 3.58
CA ILE A 57 9.43 3.97 3.48
C ILE A 57 8.84 5.06 2.58
N VAL A 58 8.61 6.26 3.12
CA VAL A 58 7.92 7.34 2.39
C VAL A 58 8.87 8.50 2.17
N GLN A 59 9.38 8.63 0.96
CA GLN A 59 10.28 9.69 0.55
C GLN A 59 9.50 10.89 0.04
N GLN A 60 9.90 12.11 0.42
CA GLN A 60 9.22 13.34 -0.01
C GLN A 60 9.34 13.58 -1.52
N LEU A 61 10.53 13.40 -2.09
CA LEU A 61 10.83 13.61 -3.51
C LEU A 61 12.08 12.84 -3.92
N ASP A 62 12.30 12.69 -5.22
CA ASP A 62 13.55 12.15 -5.75
C ASP A 62 14.68 13.18 -5.63
N HIS A 63 15.66 12.86 -4.80
CA HIS A 63 16.85 13.66 -4.63
C HIS A 63 18.00 12.79 -4.13
N ALA A 64 19.17 12.92 -4.72
CA ALA A 64 20.32 12.06 -4.44
C ALA A 64 20.59 11.85 -2.94
N SER A 65 20.51 12.92 -2.14
CA SER A 65 20.74 12.82 -0.69
C SER A 65 19.63 12.05 0.04
N LEU A 66 18.37 12.10 -0.43
CA LEU A 66 17.26 11.36 0.14
C LEU A 66 17.30 9.90 -0.31
N ASP A 67 17.76 9.64 -1.53
CA ASP A 67 17.97 8.30 -2.05
C ASP A 67 19.06 7.56 -1.27
N GLU A 68 20.15 8.25 -0.91
CA GLU A 68 21.18 7.69 -0.03
C GLU A 68 20.63 7.30 1.35
N ILE A 69 19.75 8.13 1.92
CA ILE A 69 19.09 7.85 3.20
C ILE A 69 18.18 6.62 3.05
N ARG A 70 17.37 6.55 1.99
CA ARG A 70 16.49 5.42 1.73
C ARG A 70 17.28 4.12 1.63
N VAL A 71 18.32 4.08 0.80
CA VAL A 71 19.18 2.90 0.63
C VAL A 71 19.85 2.49 1.96
N ALA A 72 20.25 3.46 2.77
CA ALA A 72 20.81 3.16 4.09
C ALA A 72 19.77 2.54 5.04
N ILE A 73 18.53 3.02 5.01
CA ILE A 73 17.42 2.44 5.78
C ILE A 73 17.13 1.01 5.34
N GLU A 74 17.00 0.76 4.03
CA GLU A 74 16.78 -0.58 3.47
C GLU A 74 17.87 -1.57 3.94
N LYS A 75 19.12 -1.16 3.82
CA LYS A 75 20.27 -1.97 4.26
C LYS A 75 20.25 -2.29 5.76
N GLU A 76 19.86 -1.33 6.60
CA GLU A 76 19.73 -1.54 8.04
C GLU A 76 18.54 -2.45 8.38
N LEU A 77 17.42 -2.33 7.66
CA LEU A 77 16.28 -3.23 7.82
C LEU A 77 16.66 -4.67 7.49
N ASP A 78 17.37 -4.89 6.38
CA ASP A 78 17.87 -6.22 6.00
C ASP A 78 18.84 -6.79 7.04
N ALA A 79 19.78 -5.99 7.53
CA ALA A 79 20.72 -6.39 8.56
C ALA A 79 20.00 -6.75 9.87
N LYS A 80 19.01 -5.97 10.28
CA LYS A 80 18.22 -6.23 11.50
C LYS A 80 17.30 -7.45 11.34
N ALA A 81 16.73 -7.66 10.17
CA ALA A 81 15.96 -8.86 9.86
C ALA A 81 16.83 -10.12 10.02
N ALA A 82 18.01 -10.11 9.44
CA ALA A 82 18.98 -11.21 9.53
C ALA A 82 19.47 -11.43 10.96
N GLU A 83 19.80 -10.36 11.70
CA GLU A 83 20.27 -10.42 13.09
C GLU A 83 19.23 -11.03 14.02
N LYS A 84 17.96 -10.67 13.84
CA LYS A 84 16.85 -11.10 14.70
C LYS A 84 16.15 -12.37 14.22
N GLY A 85 16.44 -12.85 13.02
CA GLY A 85 15.77 -14.00 12.43
C GLY A 85 14.28 -13.74 12.14
N ILE A 86 13.92 -12.48 11.83
CA ILE A 86 12.57 -12.04 11.48
C ILE A 86 12.50 -11.71 9.99
N THR A 87 11.28 -11.62 9.45
CA THR A 87 11.05 -11.13 8.09
C THR A 87 10.59 -9.68 8.14
N ILE A 88 11.27 -8.78 7.42
CA ILE A 88 10.85 -7.40 7.25
C ILE A 88 10.55 -7.19 5.77
N GLU A 89 9.29 -6.97 5.44
CA GLU A 89 8.86 -6.57 4.10
C GLU A 89 8.76 -5.04 4.07
N TYR A 90 9.50 -4.39 3.19
CA TYR A 90 9.40 -2.95 3.05
C TYR A 90 9.01 -2.55 1.64
N LYS A 91 8.32 -1.42 1.54
CA LYS A 91 7.88 -0.83 0.28
C LYS A 91 8.16 0.66 0.27
N ASP A 92 8.71 1.11 -0.84
CA ASP A 92 9.04 2.51 -1.07
C ASP A 92 7.87 3.26 -1.70
N PHE A 93 7.65 4.47 -1.22
CA PHE A 93 6.69 5.43 -1.74
C PHE A 93 7.37 6.77 -1.99
N ASN A 94 7.01 7.43 -3.07
CA ASN A 94 7.53 8.74 -3.41
C ASN A 94 6.40 9.77 -3.49
N GLY A 95 6.53 10.82 -2.70
CA GLY A 95 5.54 11.91 -2.62
C GLY A 95 5.65 12.95 -3.73
N GLN A 96 6.68 12.89 -4.57
CA GLN A 96 6.92 13.81 -5.69
C GLN A 96 6.89 15.28 -5.29
N ASN A 97 7.26 15.59 -4.04
CA ASN A 97 7.20 16.90 -3.42
C ASN A 97 5.79 17.51 -3.39
N ASP A 98 4.76 16.69 -3.43
CA ASP A 98 3.36 17.10 -3.41
C ASP A 98 2.64 16.60 -2.17
N ALA A 99 2.05 17.54 -1.41
CA ALA A 99 1.35 17.22 -0.17
C ALA A 99 0.10 16.36 -0.39
N THR A 100 -0.59 16.52 -1.53
CA THR A 100 -1.77 15.73 -1.86
C THR A 100 -1.39 14.28 -2.09
N THR A 101 -0.33 14.05 -2.85
CA THR A 101 0.24 12.72 -3.09
C THR A 101 0.69 12.08 -1.77
N LEU A 102 1.39 12.82 -0.91
CA LEU A 102 1.81 12.32 0.40
C LEU A 102 0.63 11.96 1.30
N ASN A 103 -0.43 12.75 1.31
CA ASN A 103 -1.65 12.42 2.07
C ASN A 103 -2.36 11.17 1.54
N GLN A 104 -2.39 10.98 0.22
CA GLN A 104 -2.92 9.75 -0.38
C GLN A 104 -2.09 8.53 0.00
N ILE A 105 -0.76 8.63 -0.05
CA ILE A 105 0.16 7.60 0.41
C ILE A 105 -0.09 7.29 1.89
N GLY A 106 -0.22 8.31 2.74
CA GLY A 106 -0.51 8.14 4.16
C GLY A 106 -1.80 7.35 4.41
N THR A 107 -2.87 7.74 3.73
CA THR A 107 -4.15 7.02 3.81
C THR A 107 -4.02 5.57 3.35
N GLN A 108 -3.28 5.32 2.27
CA GLN A 108 -3.05 3.98 1.76
C GLN A 108 -2.24 3.13 2.75
N VAL A 109 -1.15 3.66 3.28
CA VAL A 109 -0.26 2.93 4.19
C VAL A 109 -0.99 2.54 5.48
N VAL A 110 -1.83 3.42 6.02
CA VAL A 110 -2.66 3.12 7.19
C VAL A 110 -3.71 2.05 6.85
N ALA A 111 -4.39 2.16 5.70
CA ALA A 111 -5.39 1.18 5.25
C ALA A 111 -4.79 -0.20 5.00
N ASP A 112 -3.56 -0.27 4.46
CA ASP A 112 -2.83 -1.50 4.18
C ASP A 112 -2.20 -2.13 5.43
N SER A 113 -2.40 -1.51 6.60
CA SER A 113 -1.95 -1.99 7.92
C SER A 113 -0.44 -2.26 7.98
N TYR A 114 0.36 -1.28 7.56
CA TYR A 114 1.80 -1.33 7.79
C TYR A 114 2.12 -1.22 9.28
N ASP A 115 3.06 -2.03 9.77
CA ASP A 115 3.49 -2.05 11.17
C ASP A 115 4.33 -0.82 11.55
N ALA A 116 5.05 -0.28 10.57
CA ALA A 116 5.85 0.93 10.74
C ALA A 116 5.88 1.78 9.48
N ILE A 117 5.96 3.10 9.66
CA ILE A 117 6.13 4.08 8.59
C ILE A 117 7.41 4.86 8.86
N ILE A 118 8.30 4.90 7.88
CA ILE A 118 9.56 5.65 7.94
C ILE A 118 9.50 6.79 6.93
N PRO A 119 9.10 7.99 7.35
CA PRO A 119 9.08 9.15 6.46
C PRO A 119 10.48 9.75 6.30
N ILE A 120 10.84 10.11 5.08
CA ILE A 120 12.10 10.78 4.76
C ILE A 120 11.78 12.22 4.36
N ALA A 121 12.31 13.17 5.08
CA ALA A 121 12.12 14.62 5.02
C ALA A 121 10.83 15.14 5.69
N THR A 122 10.82 16.44 5.98
CA THR A 122 9.86 17.07 6.90
C THR A 122 8.42 17.00 6.41
N LEU A 123 8.16 17.27 5.13
CA LEU A 123 6.80 17.26 4.60
C LEU A 123 6.22 15.83 4.64
N ALA A 124 7.02 14.83 4.27
CA ALA A 124 6.60 13.43 4.38
C ALA A 124 6.28 13.08 5.84
N ALA A 125 7.12 13.47 6.79
CA ALA A 125 6.89 13.21 8.21
C ALA A 125 5.58 13.84 8.71
N GLN A 126 5.30 15.08 8.35
CA GLN A 126 4.06 15.77 8.73
C GLN A 126 2.82 15.08 8.17
N CYS A 127 2.83 14.73 6.87
CA CYS A 127 1.70 14.06 6.23
C CYS A 127 1.46 12.66 6.83
N MET A 128 2.51 11.90 7.10
CA MET A 128 2.38 10.56 7.69
C MET A 128 1.89 10.63 9.14
N THR A 129 2.34 11.59 9.95
CA THR A 129 1.84 11.78 11.31
C THR A 129 0.34 12.10 11.30
N THR A 130 -0.10 13.01 10.44
CA THR A 130 -1.52 13.36 10.31
C THR A 130 -2.38 12.18 9.85
N ALA A 131 -1.84 11.31 8.99
CA ALA A 131 -2.59 10.15 8.52
C ALA A 131 -2.70 9.02 9.56
N ALA A 132 -1.79 8.97 10.53
CA ALA A 132 -1.73 7.95 11.58
C ALA A 132 -2.51 8.31 12.85
N GLU A 133 -3.01 9.57 12.97
CA GLU A 133 -3.86 10.04 14.08
C GLU A 133 -5.33 9.64 13.90
#